data_01c85fbedf25e4f844857aeec6fd763d
#
_entry.id   01c85fbedf25e4f844857aeec6fd763d
#
_cell.length_a   1.000
_cell.length_b   1.000
_cell.length_c   1.000
_cell.angle_alpha   90.00
_cell.angle_beta   90.00
_cell.angle_gamma   90.00
#
_symmetry.space_group_name_H-M   'P 1'
#
loop_
_entity.id
_entity.type
_entity.pdbx_description
1 polymer ?
#
loop_
_entity_poly.entity_id
_entity_poly.type
_entity_poly.pdbx_seq_one_letter_code
_entity_poly.pdbx_strand_id
1 'polypeptide(L)'
;MVSVRIPEKPSVALLSVTGGDVSTSSAPTDRGNTELAWGSLVAYQIKTLCRAGISRFLVEVENVDGAMLALADQCRQQDILVDFVRTGADIQRYLKLDDRVWVQSGQLYVQPDFVETLAQSADNFVATLDGRDENSLFERIDLNTRWAGISVVSASTLSMLKDLPEDWSIISSLLRQAILANVPLRLLSQQHVNNGTLNIIQGPQDFVQLNKQI
;
A
#
# COMPACT_ATOMS: atom_id res chain seq x y z
N MET A 1 -8.02 30.19 -16.63
CA MET A 1 -8.00 29.25 -15.47
C MET A 1 -8.28 27.87 -16.02
N VAL A 2 -7.28 27.03 -16.14
CA VAL A 2 -7.48 25.61 -16.50
C VAL A 2 -7.95 24.92 -15.21
N SER A 3 -9.21 24.48 -15.20
CA SER A 3 -9.73 23.66 -14.09
C SER A 3 -9.00 22.32 -14.15
N VAL A 4 -8.02 22.13 -13.29
CA VAL A 4 -7.40 20.81 -13.09
C VAL A 4 -8.48 19.93 -12.45
N ARG A 5 -9.06 19.06 -13.27
CA ARG A 5 -10.03 18.07 -12.79
C ARG A 5 -9.24 17.02 -12.02
N ILE A 6 -9.27 17.11 -10.70
CA ILE A 6 -8.70 16.07 -9.84
C ILE A 6 -9.48 14.78 -10.14
N PRO A 7 -8.83 13.68 -10.50
CA PRO A 7 -9.52 12.43 -10.75
C PRO A 7 -10.29 12.00 -9.49
N GLU A 8 -11.54 11.61 -9.65
CA GLU A 8 -12.42 11.22 -8.55
C GLU A 8 -11.93 9.95 -7.82
N LYS A 9 -11.15 9.11 -8.52
CA LYS A 9 -10.60 7.84 -7.99
C LYS A 9 -9.07 7.85 -8.05
N PRO A 10 -8.40 7.04 -7.20
CA PRO A 10 -6.96 6.83 -7.35
C PRO A 10 -6.61 6.30 -8.74
N SER A 11 -5.62 6.90 -9.39
CA SER A 11 -5.17 6.55 -10.74
C SER A 11 -3.92 5.66 -10.75
N VAL A 12 -3.19 5.66 -9.64
CA VAL A 12 -1.94 4.93 -9.43
C VAL A 12 -1.97 4.28 -8.06
N ALA A 13 -1.39 3.10 -7.91
CA ALA A 13 -1.10 2.52 -6.61
C ALA A 13 0.41 2.46 -6.36
N LEU A 14 0.82 2.78 -5.14
CA LEU A 14 2.16 2.56 -4.60
C LEU A 14 2.08 1.44 -3.56
N LEU A 15 2.74 0.34 -3.85
CA LEU A 15 2.85 -0.84 -3.00
C LEU A 15 4.30 -1.01 -2.55
N SER A 16 4.54 -1.62 -1.39
CA SER A 16 5.89 -1.95 -0.94
C SER A 16 6.04 -3.46 -0.75
N VAL A 17 7.14 -4.01 -1.25
CA VAL A 17 7.57 -5.39 -0.97
C VAL A 17 8.58 -5.41 0.18
N THR A 18 9.17 -4.25 0.49
CA THR A 18 10.13 -4.11 1.58
C THR A 18 9.44 -4.24 2.92
N GLY A 19 9.96 -5.10 3.80
CA GLY A 19 9.45 -5.24 5.15
C GLY A 19 9.72 -3.98 5.96
N GLY A 20 8.67 -3.28 6.39
CA GLY A 20 8.80 -2.25 7.42
C GLY A 20 9.50 -2.81 8.66
N ASP A 21 10.30 -1.97 9.33
CA ASP A 21 11.05 -2.28 10.55
C ASP A 21 10.25 -3.09 11.56
N VAL A 22 10.44 -4.41 11.55
CA VAL A 22 10.23 -5.24 12.72
C VAL A 22 11.59 -5.72 13.15
N SER A 23 12.20 -4.98 14.06
CA SER A 23 13.37 -5.38 14.80
C SER A 23 13.03 -6.61 15.64
N THR A 24 13.17 -7.81 15.06
CA THR A 24 13.49 -9.01 15.80
C THR A 24 14.03 -10.07 14.84
N SER A 25 15.32 -10.31 14.97
CA SER A 25 16.09 -11.54 14.71
C SER A 25 15.43 -12.61 13.83
N SER A 26 15.95 -12.75 12.65
CA SER A 26 16.20 -13.92 11.81
C SER A 26 15.88 -13.64 10.36
N ALA A 27 16.89 -13.80 9.50
CA ALA A 27 16.92 -13.81 8.03
C ALA A 27 15.94 -12.90 7.28
N PRO A 28 16.38 -12.16 6.26
CA PRO A 28 15.50 -11.36 5.38
C PRO A 28 14.61 -12.31 4.60
N THR A 29 13.49 -12.67 5.18
CA THR A 29 12.39 -13.26 4.44
C THR A 29 11.68 -12.12 3.75
N ASP A 30 11.68 -12.17 2.45
CA ASP A 30 10.96 -11.28 1.52
C ASP A 30 9.43 -11.40 1.82
N ARG A 31 8.98 -10.67 2.85
CA ARG A 31 7.64 -10.83 3.44
C ARG A 31 6.52 -10.43 2.49
N GLY A 32 6.81 -9.49 1.59
CA GLY A 32 5.87 -9.08 0.55
C GLY A 32 5.65 -10.14 -0.53
N ASN A 33 6.56 -11.11 -0.64
CA ASN A 33 6.49 -12.19 -1.64
C ASN A 33 6.02 -13.54 -1.04
N THR A 34 5.32 -13.53 0.08
CA THR A 34 4.75 -14.75 0.68
C THR A 34 3.71 -15.35 -0.26
N GLU A 35 3.83 -16.64 -0.55
CA GLU A 35 2.93 -17.35 -1.46
C GLU A 35 1.51 -17.46 -0.88
N LEU A 36 0.53 -17.05 -1.68
CA LEU A 36 -0.90 -17.21 -1.45
C LEU A 36 -1.49 -18.23 -2.44
N ALA A 37 -2.72 -18.66 -2.21
CA ALA A 37 -3.47 -19.46 -3.16
C ALA A 37 -3.60 -18.83 -4.57
N TRP A 38 -3.40 -17.50 -4.66
CA TRP A 38 -3.44 -16.72 -5.91
C TRP A 38 -2.06 -16.18 -6.34
N GLY A 39 -0.98 -16.73 -5.82
CA GLY A 39 0.37 -16.22 -6.02
C GLY A 39 0.92 -15.47 -4.82
N SER A 40 1.69 -14.41 -5.05
CA SER A 40 2.25 -13.56 -3.99
C SER A 40 1.22 -12.57 -3.41
N LEU A 41 1.49 -12.05 -2.22
CA LEU A 41 0.64 -11.01 -1.61
C LEU A 41 0.58 -9.74 -2.50
N VAL A 42 1.67 -9.38 -3.15
CA VAL A 42 1.70 -8.25 -4.10
C VAL A 42 0.81 -8.52 -5.30
N ALA A 43 0.84 -9.74 -5.87
CA ALA A 43 -0.06 -10.11 -6.97
C ALA A 43 -1.53 -10.04 -6.55
N TYR A 44 -1.85 -10.47 -5.33
CA TYR A 44 -3.18 -10.32 -4.75
C TYR A 44 -3.58 -8.85 -4.61
N GLN A 45 -2.70 -8.00 -4.07
CA GLN A 45 -2.95 -6.56 -3.92
C GLN A 45 -3.20 -5.90 -5.28
N ILE A 46 -2.36 -6.18 -6.29
CA ILE A 46 -2.54 -5.69 -7.66
C ILE A 46 -3.90 -6.12 -8.20
N LYS A 47 -4.24 -7.41 -8.14
CA LYS A 47 -5.52 -7.94 -8.61
C LYS A 47 -6.72 -7.26 -7.94
N THR A 48 -6.64 -7.06 -6.63
CA THR A 48 -7.70 -6.41 -5.85
C THR A 48 -7.89 -4.94 -6.24
N LEU A 49 -6.78 -4.22 -6.40
CA LEU A 49 -6.81 -2.82 -6.80
C LEU A 49 -7.23 -2.62 -8.26
N CYS A 50 -6.93 -3.59 -9.15
CA CYS A 50 -7.46 -3.59 -10.51
C CYS A 50 -9.00 -3.67 -10.54
N ARG A 51 -9.62 -4.46 -9.64
CA ARG A 51 -11.08 -4.48 -9.48
C ARG A 51 -11.64 -3.12 -9.07
N ALA A 52 -10.89 -2.35 -8.27
CA ALA A 52 -11.24 -0.98 -7.90
C ALA A 52 -11.00 0.05 -9.03
N GLY A 53 -10.41 -0.37 -10.16
CA GLY A 53 -10.19 0.43 -11.36
C GLY A 53 -8.80 1.06 -11.48
N ILE A 54 -7.83 0.63 -10.67
CA ILE A 54 -6.43 1.08 -10.75
C ILE A 54 -5.69 0.16 -11.74
N SER A 55 -4.99 0.75 -12.71
CA SER A 55 -4.22 0.00 -13.73
C SER A 55 -2.74 0.37 -13.81
N ARG A 56 -2.28 1.28 -12.94
CA ARG A 56 -0.88 1.71 -12.85
C ARG A 56 -0.36 1.45 -11.44
N PHE A 57 0.75 0.73 -11.34
CA PHE A 57 1.34 0.30 -10.07
C PHE A 57 2.80 0.68 -10.02
N LEU A 58 3.21 1.29 -8.91
CA LEU A 58 4.59 1.47 -8.52
C LEU A 58 4.84 0.51 -7.36
N VAL A 59 5.80 -0.37 -7.51
CA VAL A 59 6.11 -1.38 -6.50
C VAL A 59 7.51 -1.10 -5.97
N GLU A 60 7.59 -0.67 -4.71
CA GLU A 60 8.83 -0.47 -3.99
C GLU A 60 9.48 -1.82 -3.71
N VAL A 61 10.73 -1.99 -4.16
CA VAL A 61 11.50 -3.22 -4.02
C VAL A 61 12.96 -2.91 -3.71
N GLU A 62 13.61 -3.76 -2.92
CA GLU A 62 15.06 -3.71 -2.77
C GLU A 62 15.77 -4.29 -4.01
N ASN A 63 15.29 -5.43 -4.46
CA ASN A 63 15.81 -6.13 -5.62
C ASN A 63 14.66 -6.66 -6.48
N VAL A 64 14.84 -6.63 -7.80
CA VAL A 64 13.90 -7.22 -8.74
C VAL A 64 14.38 -8.64 -9.06
N ASP A 65 13.57 -9.62 -8.74
CA ASP A 65 13.83 -11.03 -9.04
C ASP A 65 13.03 -11.53 -10.27
N GLY A 66 13.23 -12.81 -10.63
CA GLY A 66 12.55 -13.41 -11.76
C GLY A 66 11.04 -13.54 -11.58
N ALA A 67 10.56 -13.71 -10.34
CA ALA A 67 9.13 -13.82 -10.05
C ALA A 67 8.43 -12.46 -10.22
N MET A 68 9.08 -11.37 -9.80
CA MET A 68 8.58 -10.00 -10.00
C MET A 68 8.52 -9.63 -11.48
N LEU A 69 9.55 -9.99 -12.26
CA LEU A 69 9.54 -9.76 -13.71
C LEU A 69 8.42 -10.54 -14.38
N ALA A 70 8.21 -11.81 -14.02
CA ALA A 70 7.13 -12.61 -14.53
C ALA A 70 5.75 -12.03 -14.17
N LEU A 71 5.57 -11.52 -12.95
CA LEU A 71 4.35 -10.83 -12.53
C LEU A 71 4.11 -9.57 -13.37
N ALA A 72 5.13 -8.74 -13.60
CA ALA A 72 5.01 -7.54 -14.42
C ALA A 72 4.63 -7.88 -15.88
N ASP A 73 5.20 -8.95 -16.44
CA ASP A 73 4.87 -9.40 -17.79
C ASP A 73 3.43 -9.95 -17.90
N GLN A 74 2.96 -10.69 -16.88
CA GLN A 74 1.55 -11.13 -16.80
C GLN A 74 0.59 -9.92 -16.68
N CYS A 75 0.92 -8.93 -15.88
CA CYS A 75 0.14 -7.71 -15.75
C CYS A 75 0.07 -6.94 -17.08
N ARG A 76 1.20 -6.82 -17.79
CA ARG A 76 1.26 -6.12 -19.09
C ARG A 76 0.36 -6.76 -20.14
N GLN A 77 0.20 -8.09 -20.13
CA GLN A 77 -0.72 -8.80 -21.04
C GLN A 77 -2.20 -8.46 -20.79
N GLN A 78 -2.51 -7.83 -19.66
CA GLN A 78 -3.84 -7.39 -19.26
C GLN A 78 -3.98 -5.86 -19.23
N ASP A 79 -3.09 -5.15 -19.91
CA ASP A 79 -3.03 -3.68 -19.92
C ASP A 79 -2.82 -3.03 -18.54
N ILE A 80 -2.19 -3.78 -17.61
CA ILE A 80 -1.82 -3.31 -16.29
C ILE A 80 -0.32 -2.96 -16.29
N LEU A 81 0.01 -1.72 -15.92
CA LEU A 81 1.38 -1.23 -15.87
C LEU A 81 1.96 -1.41 -14.46
N VAL A 82 3.05 -2.14 -14.37
CA VAL A 82 3.80 -2.33 -13.11
C VAL A 82 5.22 -1.86 -13.32
N ASP A 83 5.62 -0.83 -12.57
CA ASP A 83 6.97 -0.29 -12.54
C ASP A 83 7.60 -0.53 -11.16
N PHE A 84 8.84 -1.01 -11.14
CA PHE A 84 9.60 -1.20 -9.91
C PHE A 84 10.38 0.06 -9.56
N VAL A 85 10.28 0.49 -8.32
CA VAL A 85 10.94 1.69 -7.80
C VAL A 85 11.76 1.34 -6.56
N ARG A 86 12.90 2.03 -6.37
CA ARG A 86 13.80 1.83 -5.23
C ARG A 86 13.94 3.07 -4.37
N THR A 87 13.72 4.22 -4.96
CA THR A 87 13.92 5.51 -4.31
C THR A 87 12.71 6.42 -4.47
N GLY A 88 12.56 7.38 -3.59
CA GLY A 88 11.55 8.42 -3.73
C GLY A 88 11.69 9.22 -5.03
N ALA A 89 12.92 9.39 -5.53
CA ALA A 89 13.17 10.05 -6.81
C ALA A 89 12.65 9.25 -8.01
N ASP A 90 12.67 7.91 -7.92
CA ASP A 90 12.11 7.06 -8.98
C ASP A 90 10.59 7.25 -9.08
N ILE A 91 9.89 7.30 -7.95
CA ILE A 91 8.44 7.51 -7.91
C ILE A 91 8.04 8.77 -8.66
N GLN A 92 8.79 9.87 -8.50
CA GLN A 92 8.47 11.15 -9.14
C GLN A 92 8.50 11.08 -10.67
N ARG A 93 9.29 10.18 -11.26
CA ARG A 93 9.38 10.00 -12.73
C ARG A 93 8.11 9.41 -13.33
N TYR A 94 7.36 8.66 -12.53
CA TYR A 94 6.16 7.95 -12.98
C TYR A 94 4.85 8.67 -12.61
N LEU A 95 4.90 9.65 -11.70
CA LEU A 95 3.70 10.36 -11.25
C LEU A 95 3.45 11.61 -12.10
N LYS A 96 2.19 11.85 -12.39
CA LYS A 96 1.69 13.11 -12.95
C LYS A 96 1.16 14.00 -11.82
N LEU A 97 1.14 15.31 -12.02
CA LEU A 97 0.71 16.27 -11.01
C LEU A 97 -0.74 16.09 -10.56
N ASP A 98 -1.59 15.57 -11.43
CA ASP A 98 -3.01 15.31 -11.20
C ASP A 98 -3.29 13.86 -10.72
N ASP A 99 -2.25 13.02 -10.58
CA ASP A 99 -2.44 11.68 -10.06
C ASP A 99 -2.90 11.72 -8.59
N ARG A 100 -3.88 10.88 -8.29
CA ARG A 100 -4.21 10.44 -6.94
C ARG A 100 -3.62 9.06 -6.73
N VAL A 101 -2.89 8.90 -5.65
CA VAL A 101 -2.10 7.71 -5.39
C VAL A 101 -2.71 6.95 -4.22
N TRP A 102 -3.10 5.72 -4.48
CA TRP A 102 -3.38 4.73 -3.45
C TRP A 102 -2.06 4.20 -2.91
N VAL A 103 -1.84 4.33 -1.62
CA VAL A 103 -0.64 3.83 -0.93
C VAL A 103 -1.05 2.67 -0.04
N GLN A 104 -0.38 1.54 -0.16
CA GLN A 104 -0.68 0.36 0.65
C GLN A 104 0.57 -0.32 1.17
N SER A 105 0.56 -0.68 2.45
CA SER A 105 1.59 -1.50 3.07
C SER A 105 1.70 -2.87 2.38
N GLY A 106 2.92 -3.31 2.10
CA GLY A 106 3.17 -4.59 1.43
C GLY A 106 2.74 -5.82 2.24
N GLN A 107 2.61 -5.68 3.55
CA GLN A 107 2.17 -6.76 4.44
C GLN A 107 0.64 -6.77 4.64
N LEU A 108 -0.08 -5.81 4.07
CA LEU A 108 -1.50 -5.66 4.32
C LEU A 108 -2.34 -6.53 3.37
N TYR A 109 -3.12 -7.41 3.94
CA TYR A 109 -4.28 -8.04 3.30
C TYR A 109 -5.52 -7.18 3.51
N VAL A 110 -6.30 -6.98 2.45
CA VAL A 110 -7.58 -6.27 2.50
C VAL A 110 -8.59 -7.02 1.65
N GLN A 111 -9.79 -7.22 2.16
CA GLN A 111 -10.87 -7.83 1.37
C GLN A 111 -11.23 -6.94 0.17
N PRO A 112 -11.49 -7.53 -1.01
CA PRO A 112 -11.70 -6.78 -2.26
C PRO A 112 -12.81 -5.74 -2.19
N ASP A 113 -13.97 -6.10 -1.65
CA ASP A 113 -15.12 -5.21 -1.56
C ASP A 113 -14.85 -3.98 -0.68
N PHE A 114 -13.99 -4.14 0.33
CA PHE A 114 -13.57 -3.04 1.18
C PHE A 114 -12.59 -2.09 0.45
N VAL A 115 -11.68 -2.64 -0.35
CA VAL A 115 -10.81 -1.84 -1.22
C VAL A 115 -11.65 -1.03 -2.21
N GLU A 116 -12.64 -1.65 -2.87
CA GLU A 116 -13.54 -0.97 -3.79
C GLU A 116 -14.29 0.17 -3.10
N THR A 117 -14.79 -0.06 -1.87
CA THR A 117 -15.48 0.95 -1.07
C THR A 117 -14.57 2.14 -0.73
N LEU A 118 -13.33 1.89 -0.31
CA LEU A 118 -12.37 2.94 0.01
C LEU A 118 -11.91 3.71 -1.23
N ALA A 119 -11.69 3.01 -2.35
CA ALA A 119 -11.22 3.61 -3.60
C ALA A 119 -12.27 4.52 -4.27
N GLN A 120 -13.56 4.35 -3.94
CA GLN A 120 -14.63 5.24 -4.41
C GLN A 120 -14.64 6.60 -3.68
N SER A 121 -13.85 6.77 -2.61
CA SER A 121 -13.77 8.05 -1.92
C SER A 121 -13.18 9.14 -2.84
N ALA A 122 -13.88 10.26 -2.96
CA ALA A 122 -13.37 11.42 -3.70
C ALA A 122 -12.26 12.17 -2.94
N ASP A 123 -12.18 11.99 -1.63
CA ASP A 123 -11.25 12.71 -0.77
C ASP A 123 -9.93 11.96 -0.56
N ASN A 124 -8.84 12.71 -0.38
CA ASN A 124 -7.61 12.17 0.15
C ASN A 124 -7.80 11.82 1.63
N PHE A 125 -7.17 10.74 2.08
CA PHE A 125 -7.24 10.32 3.47
C PHE A 125 -6.05 9.44 3.86
N VAL A 126 -5.79 9.39 5.15
CA VAL A 126 -4.96 8.37 5.80
C VAL A 126 -5.89 7.50 6.63
N ALA A 127 -6.03 6.23 6.27
CA ALA A 127 -6.85 5.29 7.03
C ALA A 127 -6.16 4.96 8.36
N THR A 128 -6.91 5.05 9.46
CA THR A 128 -6.37 4.86 10.81
C THR A 128 -7.17 3.87 11.62
N LEU A 129 -6.54 3.29 12.62
CA LEU A 129 -7.10 2.46 13.66
C LEU A 129 -6.81 3.09 15.02
N ASP A 130 -7.61 2.70 16.03
CA ASP A 130 -7.35 3.02 17.42
C ASP A 130 -5.99 2.45 17.87
N GLY A 131 -5.27 3.18 18.71
CA GLY A 131 -3.94 2.82 19.22
C GLY A 131 -3.89 1.66 20.21
N ARG A 132 -4.96 0.85 20.34
CA ARG A 132 -5.04 -0.31 21.23
C ARG A 132 -3.95 -1.35 20.93
N ASP A 133 -3.63 -2.17 21.92
CA ASP A 133 -2.65 -3.25 21.80
C ASP A 133 -3.04 -4.30 20.74
N GLU A 134 -4.35 -4.53 20.52
CA GLU A 134 -4.88 -5.40 19.47
C GLU A 134 -4.41 -5.01 18.07
N ASN A 135 -4.08 -3.73 17.87
CA ASN A 135 -3.60 -3.17 16.62
C ASN A 135 -2.07 -3.01 16.59
N SER A 136 -1.33 -3.68 17.48
CA SER A 136 0.13 -3.52 17.64
C SER A 136 0.96 -3.81 16.40
N LEU A 137 0.44 -4.60 15.46
CA LEU A 137 1.09 -4.91 14.18
C LEU A 137 1.01 -3.75 13.16
N PHE A 138 0.08 -2.83 13.35
CA PHE A 138 -0.06 -1.67 12.48
C PHE A 138 0.90 -0.56 12.88
N GLU A 139 1.45 0.16 11.89
CA GLU A 139 2.42 1.23 12.11
C GLU A 139 1.83 2.33 13.01
N ARG A 140 2.61 2.77 13.99
CA ARG A 140 2.16 3.77 14.96
C ARG A 140 2.33 5.17 14.39
N ILE A 141 1.27 5.97 14.41
CA ILE A 141 1.31 7.40 14.11
C ILE A 141 1.59 8.19 15.39
N ASP A 142 0.79 7.97 16.43
CA ASP A 142 0.91 8.59 17.77
C ASP A 142 0.47 7.65 18.88
N LEU A 143 0.27 8.17 20.10
CA LEU A 143 -0.10 7.36 21.26
C LEU A 143 -1.44 6.65 21.10
N ASN A 144 -2.38 7.25 20.37
CA ASN A 144 -3.76 6.80 20.28
C ASN A 144 -4.16 6.34 18.87
N THR A 145 -3.23 6.42 17.89
CA THR A 145 -3.56 6.25 16.49
C THR A 145 -2.52 5.39 15.79
N ARG A 146 -2.99 4.43 15.00
CA ARG A 146 -2.17 3.61 14.13
C ARG A 146 -2.60 3.77 12.67
N TRP A 147 -1.66 3.67 11.76
CA TRP A 147 -1.95 3.63 10.33
C TRP A 147 -2.52 2.25 9.96
N ALA A 148 -3.69 2.24 9.34
CA ALA A 148 -4.34 1.00 8.90
C ALA A 148 -3.69 0.36 7.66
N GLY A 149 -2.53 0.87 7.22
CA GLY A 149 -1.81 0.37 6.07
C GLY A 149 -2.32 0.87 4.71
N ILE A 150 -3.27 1.81 4.70
CA ILE A 150 -3.85 2.41 3.48
C ILE A 150 -3.88 3.92 3.60
N SER A 151 -3.50 4.60 2.51
CA SER A 151 -3.72 6.04 2.35
C SER A 151 -4.08 6.35 0.89
N VAL A 152 -4.84 7.42 0.67
CA VAL A 152 -5.04 8.02 -0.65
C VAL A 152 -4.56 9.46 -0.58
N VAL A 153 -3.59 9.80 -1.41
CA VAL A 153 -2.94 11.11 -1.39
C VAL A 153 -2.79 11.67 -2.80
N SER A 154 -2.62 13.00 -2.93
CA SER A 154 -2.26 13.61 -4.20
C SER A 154 -0.77 13.41 -4.51
N ALA A 155 -0.40 13.37 -5.78
CA ALA A 155 1.00 13.32 -6.20
C ALA A 155 1.83 14.50 -5.64
N SER A 156 1.21 15.65 -5.40
CA SER A 156 1.88 16.80 -4.78
C SER A 156 2.35 16.52 -3.34
N THR A 157 1.61 15.69 -2.58
CA THR A 157 2.03 15.26 -1.24
C THR A 157 3.30 14.41 -1.30
N LEU A 158 3.54 13.72 -2.42
CA LEU A 158 4.69 12.84 -2.63
C LEU A 158 5.94 13.59 -3.15
N SER A 159 5.82 14.87 -3.48
CA SER A 159 6.92 15.64 -4.09
C SER A 159 8.18 15.73 -3.20
N MET A 160 8.02 15.63 -1.89
CA MET A 160 9.14 15.67 -0.92
C MET A 160 9.94 14.36 -0.86
N LEU A 161 9.39 13.26 -1.41
CA LEU A 161 10.06 11.95 -1.38
C LEU A 161 11.37 11.92 -2.19
N LYS A 162 11.53 12.81 -3.17
CA LYS A 162 12.73 12.89 -4.01
C LYS A 162 14.02 13.19 -3.22
N ASP A 163 13.88 13.86 -2.07
CA ASP A 163 14.99 14.31 -1.24
C ASP A 163 15.27 13.37 -0.05
N LEU A 164 14.60 12.21 -0.02
CA LEU A 164 14.80 11.22 1.04
C LEU A 164 16.14 10.48 0.88
N PRO A 165 16.82 10.15 1.98
CA PRO A 165 17.92 9.20 1.97
C PRO A 165 17.47 7.84 1.42
N GLU A 166 18.35 7.16 0.70
CA GLU A 166 18.04 5.88 0.01
C GLU A 166 17.73 4.73 0.99
N ASP A 167 18.19 4.83 2.23
CA ASP A 167 18.00 3.85 3.31
C ASP A 167 16.66 4.02 4.07
N TRP A 168 15.89 5.06 3.74
CA TRP A 168 14.61 5.32 4.40
C TRP A 168 13.47 4.60 3.68
N SER A 169 12.58 3.95 4.45
CA SER A 169 11.33 3.39 3.91
C SER A 169 10.49 4.49 3.24
N ILE A 170 10.20 4.29 1.97
CA ILE A 170 9.38 5.21 1.18
C ILE A 170 7.98 5.32 1.80
N ILE A 171 7.37 4.18 2.12
CA ILE A 171 6.00 4.11 2.66
C ILE A 171 5.89 4.83 4.00
N SER A 172 6.79 4.57 4.96
CA SER A 172 6.77 5.24 6.26
C SER A 172 7.07 6.73 6.15
N SER A 173 7.98 7.12 5.24
CA SER A 173 8.27 8.53 4.97
C SER A 173 7.08 9.23 4.34
N LEU A 174 6.37 8.57 3.44
CA LEU A 174 5.15 9.06 2.82
C LEU A 174 4.04 9.26 3.85
N LEU A 175 3.86 8.31 4.77
CA LEU A 175 2.90 8.44 5.87
C LEU A 175 3.19 9.71 6.68
N ARG A 176 4.45 9.95 7.05
CA ARG A 176 4.86 11.18 7.77
C ARG A 176 4.55 12.43 6.95
N GLN A 177 4.85 12.43 5.65
CA GLN A 177 4.54 13.57 4.79
C GLN A 177 3.04 13.81 4.66
N ALA A 178 2.22 12.78 4.56
CA ALA A 178 0.77 12.89 4.53
C ALA A 178 0.22 13.53 5.83
N ILE A 179 0.75 13.12 6.98
CA ILE A 179 0.39 13.72 8.29
C ILE A 179 0.82 15.18 8.36
N LEU A 180 2.06 15.51 7.96
CA LEU A 180 2.56 16.89 7.94
C LEU A 180 1.78 17.80 6.98
N ALA A 181 1.31 17.25 5.86
CA ALA A 181 0.46 17.94 4.90
C ALA A 181 -1.01 18.06 5.35
N ASN A 182 -1.33 17.61 6.58
CA ASN A 182 -2.68 17.59 7.15
C ASN A 182 -3.69 16.84 6.27
N VAL A 183 -3.28 15.74 5.64
CA VAL A 183 -4.22 14.83 4.96
C VAL A 183 -5.19 14.30 6.01
N PRO A 184 -6.53 14.35 5.77
CA PRO A 184 -7.52 13.94 6.75
C PRO A 184 -7.32 12.51 7.25
N LEU A 185 -7.39 12.29 8.56
CA LEU A 185 -7.38 10.98 9.17
C LEU A 185 -8.79 10.37 9.09
N ARG A 186 -8.89 9.15 8.57
CA ARG A 186 -10.15 8.40 8.47
C ARG A 186 -10.09 7.20 9.40
N LEU A 187 -10.72 7.33 10.58
CA LEU A 187 -10.80 6.25 11.53
C LEU A 187 -11.68 5.11 10.98
N LEU A 188 -11.10 3.92 10.89
CA LEU A 188 -11.80 2.69 10.51
C LEU A 188 -12.37 2.01 11.76
N SER A 189 -13.48 1.30 11.59
CA SER A 189 -14.04 0.49 12.67
C SER A 189 -13.12 -0.67 13.03
N GLN A 190 -12.94 -0.93 14.32
CA GLN A 190 -12.20 -2.09 14.81
C GLN A 190 -12.77 -3.42 14.31
N GLN A 191 -14.03 -3.45 13.95
CA GLN A 191 -14.67 -4.65 13.37
C GLN A 191 -13.99 -5.09 12.07
N HIS A 192 -13.38 -4.18 11.28
CA HIS A 192 -12.66 -4.57 10.06
C HIS A 192 -11.41 -5.41 10.35
N VAL A 193 -10.77 -5.20 11.50
CA VAL A 193 -9.65 -6.03 11.95
C VAL A 193 -10.18 -7.34 12.53
N ASN A 194 -11.17 -7.26 13.41
CA ASN A 194 -11.70 -8.41 14.16
C ASN A 194 -12.35 -9.47 13.25
N ASN A 195 -12.95 -9.06 12.13
CA ASN A 195 -13.56 -9.97 11.16
C ASN A 195 -12.65 -10.32 9.96
N GLY A 196 -11.37 -9.91 10.00
CA GLY A 196 -10.40 -10.21 8.96
C GLY A 196 -10.56 -9.45 7.65
N THR A 197 -11.35 -8.36 7.62
CA THR A 197 -11.45 -7.45 6.46
C THR A 197 -10.10 -6.78 6.18
N LEU A 198 -9.39 -6.42 7.27
CA LEU A 198 -8.01 -5.90 7.27
C LEU A 198 -7.15 -6.82 8.12
N ASN A 199 -6.00 -7.26 7.59
CA ASN A 199 -5.07 -8.08 8.36
C ASN A 199 -3.61 -7.84 7.93
N ILE A 200 -2.68 -7.85 8.89
CA ILE A 200 -1.24 -7.83 8.62
C ILE A 200 -0.74 -9.26 8.51
N ILE A 201 -0.16 -9.57 7.37
CA ILE A 201 0.42 -10.88 7.07
C ILE A 201 1.87 -10.90 7.53
N GLN A 202 2.17 -11.72 8.54
CA GLN A 202 3.52 -11.86 9.07
C GLN A 202 4.23 -13.13 8.57
N GLY A 203 3.46 -14.10 8.08
CA GLY A 203 4.02 -15.37 7.62
C GLY A 203 3.01 -16.32 6.99
N PRO A 204 3.47 -17.50 6.52
CA PRO A 204 2.62 -18.47 5.81
C PRO A 204 1.41 -18.95 6.62
N GLN A 205 1.51 -18.98 7.95
CA GLN A 205 0.43 -19.43 8.83
C GLN A 205 -0.79 -18.50 8.79
N ASP A 206 -0.56 -17.20 8.61
CA ASP A 206 -1.64 -16.20 8.52
C ASP A 206 -2.51 -16.47 7.31
N PHE A 207 -1.93 -17.00 6.21
CA PHE A 207 -2.68 -17.38 4.99
C PHE A 207 -3.57 -18.57 5.18
N VAL A 208 -3.10 -19.57 5.95
CA VAL A 208 -3.90 -20.78 6.21
C VAL A 208 -5.17 -20.41 6.96
N GLN A 209 -5.11 -19.40 7.83
CA GLN A 209 -6.28 -18.92 8.56
C GLN A 209 -7.22 -18.13 7.66
N LEU A 210 -6.69 -17.25 6.79
CA LEU A 210 -7.49 -16.46 5.85
C LEU A 210 -8.19 -17.33 4.81
N ASN A 211 -7.50 -18.36 4.26
CA ASN A 211 -8.08 -19.28 3.28
C ASN A 211 -9.20 -20.18 3.86
N LYS A 212 -9.35 -20.26 5.16
CA LYS A 212 -10.47 -20.97 5.80
C LYS A 212 -11.73 -20.12 5.97
N GLN A 213 -11.61 -18.80 5.75
CA GLN A 213 -12.70 -17.83 5.91
C GLN A 213 -13.26 -17.33 4.58
N ILE A 214 -12.60 -17.66 3.45
CA ILE A 214 -13.03 -17.38 2.07
C ILE A 214 -13.67 -18.63 1.47
#